data_ef6397f3e039c1a985299f6e9f7a3455
#
_entry.id   ef6397f3e039c1a985299f6e9f7a3455
#
_cell.length_a   1.000
_cell.length_b   1.000
_cell.length_c   1.000
_cell.angle_alpha   90.00
_cell.angle_beta   90.00
_cell.angle_gamma   90.00
#
_symmetry.space_group_name_H-M   'P 1'
#
loop_
_entity.id
_entity.type
_entity.pdbx_description
1 polymer ?
#
loop_
_entity_poly.entity_id
_entity_poly.type
_entity_poly.pdbx_seq_one_letter_code
_entity_poly.pdbx_strand_id
1 'polypeptide(L)'
;VRSSAASDVYKRQLRDREKERQFFDDCKLHFEHIRETVNDTFHTAGYELDKTDAVLEPSYICEALGLQGRLDYMQRDMSSFIEMKSGKADEYAIRGKVEPKENNKVQMLLYQAVLQYSMGMDHRKVKAYLLYTRYPLLYPSRPSWAMVRRVIDLRNRIVADEYGVKLRNSLEYTAQKLEEINASTLNERGLKGRFWETYLRPSIDNFQSKLKALSPLEKNYFYAVYNFITKELYTSKSGDVDYEGRAGAASLWLST
;
A
#
# COMPACT_ATOMS: atom_id res chain seq x y z
N VAL A 1 23.00 -5.29 2.93
CA VAL A 1 23.43 -3.87 2.86
C VAL A 1 22.29 -2.89 3.14
N ARG A 2 21.03 -3.27 2.94
CA ARG A 2 19.86 -2.39 3.27
C ARG A 2 19.55 -2.30 4.76
N SER A 3 20.03 -3.21 5.58
CA SER A 3 19.77 -3.20 7.03
C SER A 3 20.61 -2.14 7.78
N SER A 4 21.79 -1.75 7.29
CA SER A 4 22.67 -0.84 8.01
C SER A 4 22.19 0.61 7.99
N ALA A 5 21.76 1.13 6.84
CA ALA A 5 21.28 2.52 6.74
C ALA A 5 19.97 2.75 7.51
N ALA A 6 19.02 1.82 7.41
CA ALA A 6 17.81 1.87 8.20
C ALA A 6 18.12 1.74 9.70
N SER A 7 19.02 0.82 10.08
CA SER A 7 19.48 0.66 11.46
C SER A 7 20.15 1.92 12.01
N ASP A 8 20.95 2.63 11.20
CA ASP A 8 21.63 3.86 11.63
C ASP A 8 20.68 5.05 11.77
N VAL A 9 19.64 5.13 10.93
CA VAL A 9 18.57 6.11 11.10
C VAL A 9 17.78 5.82 12.38
N TYR A 10 17.43 4.57 12.64
CA TYR A 10 16.77 4.17 13.90
C TYR A 10 17.65 4.44 15.12
N LYS A 11 18.95 4.11 15.07
CA LYS A 11 19.88 4.40 16.17
C LYS A 11 20.02 5.89 16.48
N ARG A 12 19.92 6.77 15.47
CA ARG A 12 19.95 8.22 15.68
C ARG A 12 18.63 8.75 16.29
N GLN A 13 17.50 8.08 16.03
CA GLN A 13 16.22 8.45 16.61
C GLN A 13 16.04 7.93 18.04
N LEU A 14 16.75 6.89 18.45
CA LEU A 14 16.70 6.27 19.77
C LEU A 14 17.68 6.91 20.79
N ARG A 15 17.92 8.22 20.71
CA ARG A 15 18.71 8.93 21.74
C ARG A 15 17.97 9.18 23.05
N ASP A 16 16.69 8.92 23.08
CA ASP A 16 15.80 9.09 24.22
C ASP A 16 15.56 7.70 24.85
N ARG A 17 16.10 7.50 26.05
CA ARG A 17 15.99 6.22 26.77
C ARG A 17 14.56 5.79 27.05
N GLU A 18 13.66 6.74 27.21
CA GLU A 18 12.24 6.47 27.44
C GLU A 18 11.58 5.93 26.15
N LYS A 19 11.87 6.53 25.02
CA LYS A 19 11.40 6.04 23.70
C LYS A 19 12.00 4.68 23.36
N GLU A 20 13.26 4.46 23.73
CA GLU A 20 13.91 3.16 23.54
C GLU A 20 13.22 2.08 24.36
N ARG A 21 12.95 2.34 25.64
CA ARG A 21 12.19 1.42 26.51
C ARG A 21 10.82 1.14 25.93
N GLN A 22 10.07 2.18 25.56
CA GLN A 22 8.75 2.04 24.95
C GLN A 22 8.79 1.20 23.66
N PHE A 23 9.82 1.37 22.85
CA PHE A 23 9.99 0.57 21.64
C PHE A 23 10.16 -0.91 21.96
N PHE A 24 11.00 -1.26 22.95
CA PHE A 24 11.18 -2.65 23.36
C PHE A 24 9.90 -3.25 24.00
N ASP A 25 9.19 -2.47 24.79
CA ASP A 25 7.91 -2.88 25.38
C ASP A 25 6.86 -3.12 24.27
N ASP A 26 6.78 -2.23 23.29
CA ASP A 26 5.89 -2.40 22.11
C ASP A 26 6.29 -3.66 21.30
N CYS A 27 7.57 -3.90 21.05
CA CYS A 27 8.05 -5.10 20.37
C CYS A 27 7.67 -6.38 21.13
N LYS A 28 7.82 -6.38 22.44
CA LYS A 28 7.44 -7.50 23.30
C LYS A 28 5.93 -7.76 23.25
N LEU A 29 5.13 -6.70 23.34
CA LEU A 29 3.69 -6.79 23.22
C LEU A 29 3.26 -7.39 21.89
N HIS A 30 3.84 -6.91 20.77
CA HIS A 30 3.56 -7.44 19.44
C HIS A 30 3.90 -8.93 19.33
N PHE A 31 5.06 -9.33 19.88
CA PHE A 31 5.48 -10.73 19.90
C PHE A 31 4.50 -11.62 20.68
N GLU A 32 4.07 -11.19 21.86
CA GLU A 32 3.11 -11.93 22.68
C GLU A 32 1.77 -12.10 21.95
N HIS A 33 1.25 -11.06 21.31
CA HIS A 33 0.01 -11.14 20.55
C HIS A 33 0.12 -12.05 19.32
N ILE A 34 1.24 -12.01 18.60
CA ILE A 34 1.49 -12.94 17.50
C ILE A 34 1.52 -14.37 18.02
N ARG A 35 2.23 -14.61 19.14
CA ARG A 35 2.33 -15.93 19.76
C ARG A 35 0.97 -16.48 20.20
N GLU A 36 0.15 -15.65 20.85
CA GLU A 36 -1.22 -15.98 21.24
C GLU A 36 -2.07 -16.32 20.00
N THR A 37 -2.03 -15.46 18.97
CA THR A 37 -2.78 -15.71 17.74
C THR A 37 -2.40 -17.03 17.09
N VAL A 38 -1.10 -17.33 16.99
CA VAL A 38 -0.61 -18.55 16.33
C VAL A 38 -0.90 -19.81 17.16
N ASN A 39 -0.82 -19.72 18.49
CA ASN A 39 -1.01 -20.90 19.35
C ASN A 39 -2.48 -21.16 19.68
N ASP A 40 -3.30 -20.13 19.79
CA ASP A 40 -4.68 -20.25 20.26
C ASP A 40 -5.69 -19.99 19.13
N THR A 41 -5.59 -18.84 18.45
CA THR A 41 -6.59 -18.44 17.45
C THR A 41 -6.56 -19.34 16.21
N PHE A 42 -5.39 -19.80 15.76
CA PHE A 42 -5.26 -20.68 14.58
C PHE A 42 -6.04 -21.99 14.75
N HIS A 43 -6.16 -22.48 15.97
CA HIS A 43 -6.88 -23.72 16.28
C HIS A 43 -8.36 -23.50 16.58
N THR A 44 -8.82 -22.24 16.56
CA THR A 44 -10.23 -21.93 16.80
C THR A 44 -11.07 -22.29 15.56
N ALA A 45 -12.23 -22.88 15.80
CA ALA A 45 -13.16 -23.26 14.74
C ALA A 45 -13.45 -22.09 13.78
N GLY A 46 -13.31 -22.32 12.49
CA GLY A 46 -13.55 -21.34 11.41
C GLY A 46 -12.30 -20.70 10.83
N TYR A 47 -11.16 -20.73 11.52
CA TYR A 47 -9.90 -20.23 10.94
C TYR A 47 -9.16 -21.33 10.16
N GLU A 48 -9.02 -22.52 10.69
CA GLU A 48 -8.40 -23.69 10.03
C GLU A 48 -7.01 -23.37 9.48
N LEU A 49 -6.16 -22.79 10.34
CA LEU A 49 -4.80 -22.39 9.98
C LEU A 49 -3.79 -23.35 10.62
N ASP A 50 -2.83 -23.84 9.85
CA ASP A 50 -1.75 -24.69 10.34
C ASP A 50 -0.41 -23.95 10.27
N LYS A 51 0.17 -23.67 11.44
CA LYS A 51 1.47 -22.98 11.53
C LYS A 51 2.63 -23.84 11.01
N THR A 52 2.47 -25.14 10.89
CA THR A 52 3.52 -26.07 10.42
C THR A 52 3.51 -26.21 8.90
N ASP A 53 2.37 -25.91 8.25
CA ASP A 53 2.21 -25.99 6.81
C ASP A 53 2.03 -24.61 6.19
N ALA A 54 3.01 -23.73 6.44
CA ALA A 54 2.99 -22.35 6.02
C ALA A 54 4.25 -21.94 5.24
N VAL A 55 4.10 -20.94 4.41
CA VAL A 55 5.18 -20.21 3.75
C VAL A 55 5.18 -18.78 4.28
N LEU A 56 6.32 -18.34 4.77
CA LEU A 56 6.51 -16.98 5.28
C LEU A 56 7.08 -16.09 4.17
N GLU A 57 6.57 -14.89 4.09
CA GLU A 57 6.99 -13.84 3.15
C GLU A 57 7.03 -14.28 1.66
N PRO A 58 6.06 -15.08 1.15
CA PRO A 58 6.04 -15.42 -0.26
C PRO A 58 5.83 -14.17 -1.12
N SER A 59 6.61 -14.06 -2.19
CA SER A 59 6.53 -12.95 -3.14
C SER A 59 5.82 -13.38 -4.41
N TYR A 60 4.99 -12.51 -4.95
CA TYR A 60 4.18 -12.74 -6.15
C TYR A 60 4.33 -11.62 -7.15
N ILE A 61 4.33 -12.00 -8.42
CA ILE A 61 4.21 -11.09 -9.56
C ILE A 61 2.95 -11.48 -10.31
N CYS A 62 2.08 -10.52 -10.57
CA CYS A 62 0.87 -10.70 -11.37
C CYS A 62 0.96 -9.81 -12.60
N GLU A 63 1.39 -10.37 -13.72
CA GLU A 63 1.52 -9.66 -14.99
C GLU A 63 0.19 -9.13 -15.49
N ALA A 64 -0.87 -9.94 -15.38
CA ALA A 64 -2.22 -9.58 -15.82
C ALA A 64 -2.76 -8.31 -15.14
N LEU A 65 -2.36 -8.07 -13.89
CA LEU A 65 -2.75 -6.87 -13.14
C LEU A 65 -1.63 -5.82 -13.08
N GLY A 66 -0.40 -6.13 -13.53
CA GLY A 66 0.77 -5.29 -13.35
C GLY A 66 1.03 -4.99 -11.88
N LEU A 67 0.87 -5.97 -11.01
CA LEU A 67 1.06 -5.87 -9.57
C LEU A 67 2.11 -6.86 -9.10
N GLN A 68 2.87 -6.45 -8.12
CA GLN A 68 3.74 -7.31 -7.34
C GLN A 68 3.47 -7.10 -5.85
N GLY A 69 3.70 -8.12 -5.06
CA GLY A 69 3.51 -8.04 -3.62
C GLY A 69 4.18 -9.17 -2.88
N ARG A 70 4.32 -8.98 -1.58
CA ARG A 70 4.81 -9.97 -0.66
C ARG A 70 3.79 -10.09 0.47
N LEU A 71 3.31 -11.31 0.70
CA LEU A 71 2.44 -11.64 1.81
C LEU A 71 3.29 -11.93 3.04
N ASP A 72 2.77 -11.69 4.24
CA ASP A 72 3.50 -12.03 5.46
C ASP A 72 3.42 -13.52 5.79
N TYR A 73 2.26 -14.12 5.56
CA TYR A 73 2.01 -15.54 5.86
C TYR A 73 1.02 -16.14 4.86
N MET A 74 1.27 -17.35 4.40
CA MET A 74 0.39 -18.11 3.52
C MET A 74 0.41 -19.59 3.84
N GLN A 75 -0.75 -20.24 3.85
CA GLN A 75 -0.81 -21.69 3.87
C GLN A 75 -0.23 -22.27 2.58
N ARG A 76 0.49 -23.38 2.67
CA ARG A 76 1.18 -23.97 1.49
C ARG A 76 0.20 -24.37 0.39
N ASP A 77 -1.01 -24.78 0.75
CA ASP A 77 -2.10 -25.10 -0.18
C ASP A 77 -2.79 -23.87 -0.78
N MET A 78 -2.34 -22.67 -0.40
CA MET A 78 -2.90 -21.36 -0.78
C MET A 78 -4.37 -21.16 -0.38
N SER A 79 -4.90 -21.96 0.54
CA SER A 79 -6.28 -21.86 1.02
C SER A 79 -6.53 -20.60 1.84
N SER A 80 -5.47 -20.09 2.48
CA SER A 80 -5.57 -18.89 3.33
C SER A 80 -4.26 -18.15 3.46
N PHE A 81 -4.35 -16.85 3.73
CA PHE A 81 -3.21 -15.99 4.01
C PHE A 81 -3.51 -14.94 5.07
N ILE A 82 -2.46 -14.44 5.69
CA ILE A 82 -2.52 -13.39 6.70
C ILE A 82 -1.59 -12.26 6.29
N GLU A 83 -2.08 -11.04 6.38
CA GLU A 83 -1.29 -9.81 6.31
C GLU A 83 -1.18 -9.21 7.71
N MET A 84 0.02 -8.88 8.15
CA MET A 84 0.27 -8.34 9.48
C MET A 84 0.46 -6.83 9.45
N LYS A 85 -0.03 -6.15 10.47
CA LYS A 85 0.11 -4.70 10.65
C LYS A 85 0.50 -4.38 12.09
N SER A 86 1.62 -3.68 12.26
CA SER A 86 2.08 -3.20 13.57
C SER A 86 1.34 -1.95 14.07
N GLY A 87 0.62 -1.26 13.17
CA GLY A 87 -0.15 -0.06 13.51
C GLY A 87 -1.45 -0.36 14.24
N LYS A 88 -2.19 0.72 14.55
CA LYS A 88 -3.53 0.62 15.11
C LYS A 88 -4.56 0.45 14.00
N ALA A 89 -5.61 -0.32 14.27
CA ALA A 89 -6.84 -0.32 13.50
C ALA A 89 -7.65 0.97 13.76
N ASP A 90 -8.77 1.14 13.05
CA ASP A 90 -9.66 2.26 13.32
C ASP A 90 -10.55 1.93 14.52
N GLU A 91 -10.54 2.81 15.52
CA GLU A 91 -11.36 2.70 16.72
C GLU A 91 -12.58 3.61 16.58
N TYR A 92 -13.76 3.02 16.48
CA TYR A 92 -15.02 3.77 16.45
C TYR A 92 -15.55 3.99 17.87
N ALA A 93 -15.41 5.21 18.38
CA ALA A 93 -15.78 5.59 19.74
C ALA A 93 -17.25 5.28 20.12
N ILE A 94 -18.16 5.17 19.15
CA ILE A 94 -19.60 4.97 19.36
C ILE A 94 -19.97 3.51 19.72
N ARG A 95 -19.09 2.53 19.42
CA ARG A 95 -19.41 1.10 19.64
C ARG A 95 -18.30 0.29 20.30
N GLY A 96 -17.18 0.89 20.67
CA GLY A 96 -16.01 0.17 21.19
C GLY A 96 -15.47 -0.88 20.20
N LYS A 97 -15.88 -0.81 18.93
CA LYS A 97 -15.54 -1.80 17.91
C LYS A 97 -14.30 -1.33 17.16
N VAL A 98 -13.30 -2.18 17.17
CA VAL A 98 -12.08 -1.99 16.38
C VAL A 98 -12.32 -2.58 15.00
N GLU A 99 -12.09 -1.79 13.94
CA GLU A 99 -12.24 -2.23 12.55
C GLU A 99 -10.95 -2.02 11.75
N PRO A 100 -10.64 -2.92 10.81
CA PRO A 100 -9.51 -2.75 9.91
C PRO A 100 -9.62 -1.46 9.10
N LYS A 101 -8.49 -0.77 8.93
CA LYS A 101 -8.41 0.42 8.07
C LYS A 101 -8.74 0.07 6.62
N GLU A 102 -9.40 0.99 5.92
CA GLU A 102 -9.86 0.77 4.56
C GLU A 102 -8.71 0.46 3.58
N ASN A 103 -7.58 1.14 3.71
CA ASN A 103 -6.39 0.84 2.90
C ASN A 103 -5.86 -0.57 3.12
N ASN A 104 -5.92 -1.10 4.34
CA ASN A 104 -5.50 -2.48 4.63
C ASN A 104 -6.50 -3.50 4.08
N LYS A 105 -7.80 -3.21 4.13
CA LYS A 105 -8.83 -4.03 3.45
C LYS A 105 -8.60 -4.07 1.94
N VAL A 106 -8.27 -2.92 1.33
CA VAL A 106 -7.94 -2.84 -0.09
C VAL A 106 -6.72 -3.68 -0.43
N GLN A 107 -5.67 -3.65 0.37
CA GLN A 107 -4.48 -4.49 0.18
C GLN A 107 -4.82 -5.97 0.17
N MET A 108 -5.67 -6.43 1.10
CA MET A 108 -6.15 -7.81 1.13
C MET A 108 -6.88 -8.21 -0.14
N LEU A 109 -7.75 -7.34 -0.66
CA LEU A 109 -8.48 -7.58 -1.90
C LEU A 109 -7.54 -7.67 -3.11
N LEU A 110 -6.49 -6.86 -3.14
CA LEU A 110 -5.47 -6.93 -4.20
C LEU A 110 -4.69 -8.24 -4.14
N TYR A 111 -4.33 -8.73 -2.96
CA TYR A 111 -3.68 -10.05 -2.82
C TYR A 111 -4.61 -11.19 -3.28
N GLN A 112 -5.89 -11.16 -2.93
CA GLN A 112 -6.85 -12.14 -3.44
C GLN A 112 -6.95 -12.09 -4.97
N ALA A 113 -6.92 -10.88 -5.56
CA ALA A 113 -6.90 -10.73 -7.01
C ALA A 113 -5.60 -11.27 -7.63
N VAL A 114 -4.45 -10.99 -7.05
CA VAL A 114 -3.16 -11.53 -7.49
C VAL A 114 -3.18 -13.07 -7.49
N LEU A 115 -3.63 -13.69 -6.42
CA LEU A 115 -3.74 -15.15 -6.33
C LEU A 115 -4.69 -15.74 -7.38
N GLN A 116 -5.80 -15.07 -7.63
CA GLN A 116 -6.73 -15.49 -8.68
C GLN A 116 -6.11 -15.41 -10.07
N TYR A 117 -5.48 -14.30 -10.42
CA TYR A 117 -4.95 -14.09 -11.77
C TYR A 117 -3.61 -14.76 -12.02
N SER A 118 -2.76 -14.92 -11.01
CA SER A 118 -1.45 -15.56 -11.15
C SER A 118 -1.50 -17.07 -10.94
N MET A 119 -2.35 -17.55 -10.03
CA MET A 119 -2.39 -18.95 -9.60
C MET A 119 -3.69 -19.66 -9.96
N GLY A 120 -4.65 -18.98 -10.60
CA GLY A 120 -5.95 -19.56 -10.94
C GLY A 120 -6.84 -19.89 -9.73
N MET A 121 -6.52 -19.37 -8.55
CA MET A 121 -7.28 -19.63 -7.34
C MET A 121 -8.62 -18.90 -7.37
N ASP A 122 -9.71 -19.59 -7.01
CA ASP A 122 -11.00 -18.93 -6.83
C ASP A 122 -10.93 -18.04 -5.57
N HIS A 123 -10.97 -16.73 -5.77
CA HIS A 123 -10.91 -15.75 -4.67
C HIS A 123 -11.98 -15.95 -3.58
N ARG A 124 -13.10 -16.61 -3.91
CA ARG A 124 -14.16 -16.94 -2.94
C ARG A 124 -13.78 -18.06 -1.99
N LYS A 125 -12.82 -18.89 -2.40
CA LYS A 125 -12.32 -20.03 -1.61
C LYS A 125 -11.09 -19.66 -0.79
N VAL A 126 -10.37 -18.61 -1.16
CA VAL A 126 -9.18 -18.15 -0.44
C VAL A 126 -9.60 -17.31 0.76
N LYS A 127 -9.33 -17.79 1.95
CA LYS A 127 -9.56 -17.07 3.21
C LYS A 127 -8.44 -16.05 3.43
N ALA A 128 -8.78 -14.81 3.67
CA ALA A 128 -7.82 -13.72 3.86
C ALA A 128 -8.04 -13.07 5.22
N TYR A 129 -6.97 -12.86 5.96
CA TYR A 129 -7.02 -12.32 7.30
C TYR A 129 -6.06 -11.15 7.48
N LEU A 130 -6.48 -10.14 8.27
CA LEU A 130 -5.63 -9.09 8.80
C LEU A 130 -5.34 -9.34 10.27
N LEU A 131 -4.06 -9.36 10.63
CA LEU A 131 -3.60 -9.38 12.01
C LEU A 131 -3.02 -8.02 12.36
N TYR A 132 -3.69 -7.28 13.24
CA TYR A 132 -3.06 -6.13 13.89
C TYR A 132 -2.33 -6.62 15.14
N THR A 133 -1.01 -6.59 15.10
CA THR A 133 -0.20 -7.16 16.19
C THR A 133 -0.27 -6.38 17.51
N ARG A 134 -0.94 -5.21 17.51
CA ARG A 134 -1.35 -4.53 18.76
C ARG A 134 -2.52 -5.21 19.47
N TYR A 135 -3.21 -6.12 18.81
CA TYR A 135 -4.36 -6.86 19.33
C TYR A 135 -4.24 -8.33 18.91
N PRO A 136 -4.55 -9.30 19.76
CA PRO A 136 -4.50 -10.72 19.37
C PRO A 136 -5.75 -11.11 18.56
N LEU A 137 -6.06 -10.36 17.50
CA LEU A 137 -7.31 -10.49 16.74
C LEU A 137 -7.02 -10.66 15.25
N LEU A 138 -7.55 -11.73 14.68
CA LEU A 138 -7.61 -11.96 13.25
C LEU A 138 -8.93 -11.41 12.66
N TYR A 139 -8.82 -10.49 11.73
CA TYR A 139 -9.98 -9.93 11.04
C TYR A 139 -10.14 -10.60 9.69
N PRO A 140 -11.23 -11.37 9.48
CA PRO A 140 -11.48 -11.96 8.17
C PRO A 140 -11.83 -10.88 7.14
N SER A 141 -11.20 -10.97 5.98
CA SER A 141 -11.54 -10.15 4.83
C SER A 141 -12.59 -10.86 3.98
N ARG A 142 -13.64 -10.14 3.60
CA ARG A 142 -14.66 -10.66 2.68
C ARG A 142 -14.29 -10.28 1.25
N PRO A 143 -14.22 -11.24 0.32
CA PRO A 143 -13.96 -10.93 -1.08
C PRO A 143 -15.04 -9.99 -1.62
N SER A 144 -14.62 -8.91 -2.28
CA SER A 144 -15.50 -7.97 -2.95
C SER A 144 -14.94 -7.63 -4.33
N TRP A 145 -15.41 -8.36 -5.33
CA TRP A 145 -14.96 -8.17 -6.70
C TRP A 145 -15.24 -6.76 -7.24
N ALA A 146 -16.37 -6.18 -6.86
CA ALA A 146 -16.69 -4.80 -7.21
C ALA A 146 -15.66 -3.81 -6.62
N MET A 147 -15.17 -4.06 -5.40
CA MET A 147 -14.12 -3.24 -4.79
C MET A 147 -12.77 -3.45 -5.48
N VAL A 148 -12.40 -4.71 -5.81
CA VAL A 148 -11.18 -5.01 -6.58
C VAL A 148 -11.16 -4.24 -7.90
N ARG A 149 -12.24 -4.29 -8.68
CA ARG A 149 -12.35 -3.53 -9.94
C ARG A 149 -12.12 -2.04 -9.72
N ARG A 150 -12.76 -1.44 -8.72
CA ARG A 150 -12.58 -0.01 -8.40
C ARG A 150 -11.14 0.35 -8.07
N VAL A 151 -10.44 -0.52 -7.33
CA VAL A 151 -9.04 -0.30 -6.97
C VAL A 151 -8.14 -0.43 -8.20
N ILE A 152 -8.39 -1.41 -9.05
CA ILE A 152 -7.66 -1.56 -10.32
C ILE A 152 -7.93 -0.37 -11.24
N ASP A 153 -9.17 0.09 -11.36
CA ASP A 153 -9.51 1.28 -12.15
C ASP A 153 -8.79 2.54 -11.62
N LEU A 154 -8.74 2.71 -10.31
CA LEU A 154 -7.99 3.81 -9.69
C LEU A 154 -6.49 3.71 -10.02
N ARG A 155 -5.89 2.52 -9.85
CA ARG A 155 -4.49 2.29 -10.20
C ARG A 155 -4.24 2.58 -11.69
N ASN A 156 -5.11 2.12 -12.57
CA ASN A 156 -4.97 2.35 -14.01
C ASN A 156 -4.98 3.84 -14.35
N ARG A 157 -5.82 4.64 -13.70
CA ARG A 157 -5.84 6.09 -13.89
C ARG A 157 -4.54 6.73 -13.42
N ILE A 158 -4.03 6.37 -12.24
CA ILE A 158 -2.75 6.87 -11.73
C ILE A 158 -1.61 6.53 -12.70
N VAL A 159 -1.52 5.28 -13.14
CA VAL A 159 -0.50 4.83 -14.10
C VAL A 159 -0.64 5.57 -15.44
N ALA A 160 -1.86 5.79 -15.92
CA ALA A 160 -2.10 6.52 -17.16
C ALA A 160 -1.66 7.98 -17.06
N ASP A 161 -1.87 8.64 -15.94
CA ASP A 161 -1.41 10.00 -15.70
C ASP A 161 0.13 10.07 -15.63
N GLU A 162 0.79 9.16 -14.88
CA GLU A 162 2.26 9.07 -14.82
C GLU A 162 2.86 8.77 -16.20
N TYR A 163 2.27 7.81 -16.93
CA TYR A 163 2.71 7.48 -18.29
C TYR A 163 2.50 8.64 -19.27
N GLY A 164 1.39 9.35 -19.13
CA GLY A 164 1.10 10.54 -19.92
C GLY A 164 2.17 11.64 -19.75
N VAL A 165 2.65 11.85 -18.53
CA VAL A 165 3.76 12.78 -18.24
C VAL A 165 5.06 12.32 -18.94
N LYS A 166 5.40 11.01 -18.83
CA LYS A 166 6.58 10.45 -19.50
C LYS A 166 6.49 10.57 -21.02
N LEU A 167 5.37 10.12 -21.60
CA LEU A 167 5.19 10.00 -23.05
C LEU A 167 5.16 11.38 -23.74
N ARG A 168 4.43 12.34 -23.18
CA ARG A 168 4.30 13.67 -23.76
C ARG A 168 5.52 14.54 -23.54
N ASN A 169 6.26 14.30 -22.47
CA ASN A 169 7.48 15.04 -22.11
C ASN A 169 7.33 16.58 -22.26
N SER A 170 6.17 17.10 -21.87
CA SER A 170 5.80 18.50 -22.02
C SER A 170 5.53 19.14 -20.67
N LEU A 171 6.11 20.30 -20.44
CA LEU A 171 5.85 21.09 -19.23
C LEU A 171 4.43 21.62 -19.21
N GLU A 172 3.86 21.95 -20.36
CA GLU A 172 2.47 22.41 -20.49
C GLU A 172 1.50 21.32 -20.04
N TYR A 173 1.74 20.08 -20.47
CA TYR A 173 0.91 18.95 -20.03
C TYR A 173 1.04 18.71 -18.54
N THR A 174 2.26 18.79 -18.00
CA THR A 174 2.50 18.65 -16.57
C THR A 174 1.82 19.76 -15.78
N ALA A 175 1.93 21.01 -16.25
CA ALA A 175 1.26 22.15 -15.65
C ALA A 175 -0.26 21.98 -15.64
N GLN A 176 -0.85 21.60 -16.78
CA GLN A 176 -2.29 21.34 -16.89
C GLN A 176 -2.73 20.29 -15.86
N LYS A 177 -2.05 19.16 -15.79
CA LYS A 177 -2.39 18.08 -14.85
C LYS A 177 -2.34 18.53 -13.39
N LEU A 178 -1.35 19.33 -13.00
CA LEU A 178 -1.22 19.82 -11.63
C LEU A 178 -2.21 20.94 -11.30
N GLU A 179 -2.52 21.80 -12.26
CA GLU A 179 -3.49 22.88 -12.09
C GLU A 179 -4.95 22.39 -12.05
N GLU A 180 -5.24 21.25 -12.69
CA GLU A 180 -6.55 20.56 -12.62
C GLU A 180 -6.83 19.96 -11.25
N ILE A 181 -5.82 19.80 -10.38
CA ILE A 181 -6.00 19.24 -9.03
C ILE A 181 -6.78 20.24 -8.16
N ASN A 182 -8.03 19.92 -7.87
CA ASN A 182 -8.87 20.69 -6.96
C ASN A 182 -9.88 19.78 -6.24
N ALA A 183 -10.57 20.34 -5.24
CA ALA A 183 -11.50 19.57 -4.42
C ALA A 183 -12.67 18.98 -5.21
N SER A 184 -13.08 19.58 -6.33
CA SER A 184 -14.16 19.05 -7.16
C SER A 184 -13.68 17.96 -8.12
N THR A 185 -12.50 18.12 -8.75
CA THR A 185 -11.95 17.11 -9.66
C THR A 185 -11.53 15.83 -8.92
N LEU A 186 -11.04 15.95 -7.69
CA LEU A 186 -10.66 14.79 -6.88
C LEU A 186 -11.82 14.18 -6.08
N ASN A 187 -12.98 14.82 -6.07
CA ASN A 187 -14.18 14.33 -5.39
C ASN A 187 -15.34 14.03 -6.35
N GLU A 188 -15.06 13.38 -7.45
CA GLU A 188 -16.08 12.96 -8.43
C GLU A 188 -17.26 12.18 -7.81
N ARG A 189 -16.99 11.47 -6.70
CA ARG A 189 -17.99 10.67 -5.99
C ARG A 189 -18.81 11.46 -4.99
N GLY A 190 -18.53 12.74 -4.82
CA GLY A 190 -19.22 13.58 -3.85
C GLY A 190 -19.07 13.09 -2.41
N LEU A 191 -17.88 12.65 -2.03
CA LEU A 191 -17.57 12.26 -0.65
C LEU A 191 -17.96 13.38 0.30
N LYS A 192 -18.68 13.01 1.35
CA LYS A 192 -19.11 13.91 2.43
C LYS A 192 -18.68 13.29 3.76
N GLY A 193 -18.56 14.12 4.76
CA GLY A 193 -18.28 13.68 6.12
C GLY A 193 -16.95 14.16 6.67
N ARG A 194 -16.76 13.87 7.96
CA ARG A 194 -15.65 14.45 8.76
C ARG A 194 -14.27 14.21 8.14
N PHE A 195 -14.00 13.01 7.59
CA PHE A 195 -12.69 12.70 7.03
C PHE A 195 -12.38 13.57 5.79
N TRP A 196 -13.37 13.74 4.90
CA TRP A 196 -13.24 14.62 3.74
C TRP A 196 -13.02 16.07 4.16
N GLU A 197 -13.90 16.60 5.01
CA GLU A 197 -13.88 18.02 5.40
C GLU A 197 -12.67 18.38 6.29
N THR A 198 -12.20 17.44 7.12
CA THR A 198 -11.12 17.72 8.08
C THR A 198 -9.73 17.47 7.50
N TYR A 199 -9.56 16.50 6.61
CA TYR A 199 -8.24 16.05 6.17
C TYR A 199 -8.01 16.20 4.66
N LEU A 200 -8.90 15.67 3.84
CA LEU A 200 -8.64 15.59 2.40
C LEU A 200 -8.81 16.95 1.72
N ARG A 201 -9.97 17.57 1.88
CA ARG A 201 -10.27 18.87 1.28
C ARG A 201 -9.28 19.96 1.68
N PRO A 202 -8.97 20.18 2.97
CA PRO A 202 -7.98 21.17 3.37
C PRO A 202 -6.58 20.92 2.79
N SER A 203 -6.19 19.64 2.64
CA SER A 203 -4.91 19.28 2.03
C SER A 203 -4.87 19.68 0.55
N ILE A 204 -5.95 19.40 -0.19
CA ILE A 204 -6.09 19.77 -1.62
C ILE A 204 -6.11 21.29 -1.78
N ASP A 205 -6.92 21.98 -0.98
CA ASP A 205 -7.07 23.45 -1.01
C ASP A 205 -5.73 24.13 -0.67
N ASN A 206 -4.97 23.59 0.30
CA ASN A 206 -3.64 24.09 0.66
C ASN A 206 -2.64 23.91 -0.51
N PHE A 207 -2.62 22.73 -1.16
CA PHE A 207 -1.79 22.51 -2.35
C PHE A 207 -2.12 23.53 -3.43
N GLN A 208 -3.39 23.69 -3.77
CA GLN A 208 -3.85 24.60 -4.81
C GLN A 208 -3.52 26.07 -4.48
N SER A 209 -3.72 26.47 -3.21
CA SER A 209 -3.38 27.81 -2.75
C SER A 209 -1.89 28.10 -2.89
N LYS A 210 -1.04 27.16 -2.46
CA LYS A 210 0.42 27.29 -2.61
C LYS A 210 0.84 27.34 -4.07
N LEU A 211 0.30 26.49 -4.92
CA LEU A 211 0.61 26.48 -6.35
C LEU A 211 0.23 27.81 -7.01
N LYS A 212 -0.92 28.38 -6.66
CA LYS A 212 -1.36 29.70 -7.18
C LYS A 212 -0.49 30.84 -6.71
N ALA A 213 0.08 30.75 -5.52
CA ALA A 213 0.94 31.79 -4.93
C ALA A 213 2.35 31.83 -5.54
N LEU A 214 2.78 30.78 -6.24
CA LEU A 214 4.10 30.75 -6.90
C LEU A 214 4.18 31.76 -8.03
N SER A 215 5.33 32.43 -8.14
CA SER A 215 5.68 33.24 -9.31
C SER A 215 5.79 32.36 -10.58
N PRO A 216 5.75 32.95 -11.79
CA PRO A 216 5.90 32.19 -13.04
C PRO A 216 7.18 31.35 -13.09
N LEU A 217 8.30 31.89 -12.58
CA LEU A 217 9.57 31.18 -12.54
C LEU A 217 9.53 29.97 -11.60
N GLU A 218 8.98 30.14 -10.41
CA GLU A 218 8.83 29.07 -9.42
C GLU A 218 7.89 27.98 -9.94
N LYS A 219 6.80 28.33 -10.61
CA LYS A 219 5.90 27.36 -11.26
C LYS A 219 6.63 26.54 -12.30
N ASN A 220 7.36 27.21 -13.22
CA ASN A 220 8.12 26.51 -14.26
C ASN A 220 9.16 25.56 -13.67
N TYR A 221 9.86 26.00 -12.62
CA TYR A 221 10.81 25.15 -11.91
C TYR A 221 10.11 23.96 -11.26
N PHE A 222 9.01 24.19 -10.56
CA PHE A 222 8.22 23.13 -9.92
C PHE A 222 7.71 22.10 -10.93
N TYR A 223 7.17 22.54 -12.07
CA TYR A 223 6.68 21.64 -13.11
C TYR A 223 7.83 20.85 -13.76
N ALA A 224 8.98 21.46 -13.97
CA ALA A 224 10.15 20.78 -14.52
C ALA A 224 10.65 19.68 -13.56
N VAL A 225 10.77 19.98 -12.27
CA VAL A 225 11.18 19.01 -11.24
C VAL A 225 10.16 17.89 -11.10
N TYR A 226 8.87 18.20 -11.07
CA TYR A 226 7.81 17.21 -11.03
C TYR A 226 7.83 16.28 -12.25
N ASN A 227 7.96 16.85 -13.45
CA ASN A 227 8.08 16.09 -14.69
C ASN A 227 9.29 15.16 -14.65
N PHE A 228 10.44 15.67 -14.23
CA PHE A 228 11.67 14.89 -14.08
C PHE A 228 11.48 13.73 -13.10
N ILE A 229 11.01 14.00 -11.88
CA ILE A 229 10.80 12.96 -10.85
C ILE A 229 9.80 11.90 -11.33
N THR A 230 8.70 12.30 -11.95
CA THR A 230 7.69 11.36 -12.45
C THR A 230 8.27 10.44 -13.53
N LYS A 231 9.07 10.98 -14.44
CA LYS A 231 9.75 10.21 -15.49
C LYS A 231 10.76 9.23 -14.91
N GLU A 232 11.57 9.67 -13.95
CA GLU A 232 12.55 8.82 -13.27
C GLU A 232 11.87 7.68 -12.48
N LEU A 233 10.80 8.00 -11.73
CA LEU A 233 10.03 6.99 -11.00
C LEU A 233 9.37 5.97 -11.94
N TYR A 234 8.82 6.44 -13.06
CA TYR A 234 8.23 5.55 -14.05
C TYR A 234 9.31 4.67 -14.68
N THR A 235 10.42 5.24 -15.13
CA THR A 235 11.53 4.50 -15.74
C THR A 235 12.17 3.50 -14.78
N SER A 236 12.30 3.85 -13.49
CA SER A 236 12.80 2.92 -12.48
C SER A 236 11.90 1.69 -12.25
N LYS A 237 10.61 1.82 -12.53
CA LYS A 237 9.62 0.72 -12.41
C LYS A 237 9.53 -0.12 -13.69
N SER A 238 9.45 0.54 -14.84
CA SER A 238 9.18 -0.09 -16.13
C SER A 238 10.43 -0.39 -16.97
N GLY A 239 11.56 0.22 -16.62
CA GLY A 239 12.77 0.21 -17.42
C GLY A 239 12.76 1.25 -18.53
N ASP A 240 13.91 1.44 -19.17
CA ASP A 240 14.05 2.31 -20.34
C ASP A 240 14.12 1.44 -21.60
N VAL A 241 13.25 1.74 -22.57
CA VAL A 241 13.16 0.98 -23.83
C VAL A 241 14.44 1.16 -24.68
N ASP A 242 15.15 2.27 -24.48
CA ASP A 242 16.37 2.61 -25.23
C ASP A 242 17.63 1.90 -24.69
N TYR A 243 17.53 1.21 -23.56
CA TYR A 243 18.64 0.43 -22.99
C TYR A 243 18.35 -1.06 -23.20
N GLU A 244 18.90 -1.64 -24.26
CA GLU A 244 18.80 -3.06 -24.66
C GLU A 244 18.63 -4.04 -23.48
N GLY A 245 17.38 -4.37 -23.17
CA GLY A 245 17.02 -5.43 -22.23
C GLY A 245 17.27 -5.15 -20.73
N ARG A 246 17.69 -3.96 -20.35
CA ARG A 246 17.80 -3.57 -18.92
C ARG A 246 16.54 -2.84 -18.46
N ALA A 247 15.46 -3.55 -18.47
CA ALA A 247 14.24 -3.12 -17.82
C ALA A 247 14.50 -2.99 -16.30
N GLY A 248 13.87 -2.01 -15.64
CA GLY A 248 14.06 -1.68 -14.24
C GLY A 248 13.88 -2.87 -13.27
N ALA A 249 13.55 -2.61 -12.02
CA ALA A 249 13.47 -3.64 -10.97
C ALA A 249 12.68 -4.91 -11.36
N ALA A 250 11.70 -4.80 -12.26
CA ALA A 250 10.93 -5.96 -12.75
C ALA A 250 11.76 -6.94 -13.59
N SER A 251 12.76 -6.49 -14.34
CA SER A 251 13.59 -7.38 -15.15
C SER A 251 14.70 -8.08 -14.36
N LEU A 252 15.12 -7.50 -13.25
CA LEU A 252 16.04 -8.17 -12.31
C LEU A 252 15.43 -9.46 -11.74
N TRP A 253 14.11 -9.56 -11.65
CA TRP A 253 13.39 -10.74 -11.18
C TRP A 253 13.18 -11.81 -12.26
N LEU A 254 13.24 -11.43 -13.52
CA LEU A 254 13.10 -12.36 -14.65
C LEU A 254 14.44 -12.96 -15.10
N SER A 255 15.58 -12.39 -14.62
CA SER A 255 16.93 -12.84 -14.96
C SER A 255 17.58 -13.75 -13.91
N THR A 256 16.88 -14.05 -12.83
CA THR A 256 17.27 -15.02 -11.79
C THR A 256 16.33 -16.21 -11.77
#